data_7ffa60d6170aaee4cd5b8b0ea49b1e19
#
_entry.id   7ffa60d6170aaee4cd5b8b0ea49b1e19
#
_cell.length_a   1.000
_cell.length_b   1.000
_cell.length_c   1.000
_cell.angle_alpha   90.00
_cell.angle_beta   90.00
_cell.angle_gamma   90.00
#
_symmetry.space_group_name_H-M   'P 1'
#
loop_
_entity.id
_entity.type
_entity.pdbx_description
1 polymer ?
#
loop_
_entity_poly.entity_id
_entity_poly.type
_entity_poly.pdbx_seq_one_letter_code
_entity_poly.pdbx_strand_id
1 'polypeptide(L)'
;MNKIGSYIYRTEEFVRKVFYKVFRESAIKSSLGSCGKNVHIAEKSDIKGNGNISIGDDVAIGSHALLWTTRANIIIKEKVIIGPRLSIITGNHKFNVIGKYMADVTDEEKDEEDDQDVIIEKDVWIGANVTILKGVTVAEGCVIGAGTVLTKSTRPYGIYVGVPGRRVSERFKNKELEDHINILQEKSKW
;
A
#
# COMPACT_ATOMS: atom_id res chain seq x y z
N MET A 1 -0.61 41.25 -1.71
CA MET A 1 -0.34 39.90 -1.15
C MET A 1 0.68 40.02 -0.03
N ASN A 2 0.38 39.51 1.15
CA ASN A 2 1.22 39.64 2.35
C ASN A 2 2.45 38.72 2.27
N LYS A 3 3.61 39.25 1.87
CA LYS A 3 4.87 38.50 1.74
C LYS A 3 5.31 37.85 3.06
N ILE A 4 4.99 38.47 4.20
CA ILE A 4 5.32 37.96 5.53
C ILE A 4 4.53 36.69 5.81
N GLY A 5 3.22 36.63 5.55
CA GLY A 5 2.39 35.45 5.73
C GLY A 5 2.85 34.26 4.89
N SER A 6 3.27 34.51 3.63
CA SER A 6 3.84 33.47 2.77
C SER A 6 5.17 32.92 3.31
N TYR A 7 6.02 33.78 3.88
CA TYR A 7 7.28 33.37 4.47
C TYR A 7 7.06 32.51 5.73
N ILE A 8 6.18 32.95 6.62
CA ILE A 8 5.82 32.20 7.83
C ILE A 8 5.28 30.81 7.46
N TYR A 9 4.33 30.74 6.55
CA TYR A 9 3.77 29.47 6.08
C TYR A 9 4.84 28.51 5.54
N ARG A 10 5.75 29.02 4.69
CA ARG A 10 6.83 28.19 4.10
C ARG A 10 7.80 27.68 5.16
N THR A 11 8.10 28.50 6.16
CA THR A 11 9.00 28.13 7.26
C THR A 11 8.36 27.06 8.16
N GLU A 12 7.09 27.25 8.51
CA GLU A 12 6.31 26.27 9.29
C GLU A 12 6.23 24.91 8.56
N GLU A 13 5.88 24.93 7.28
CA GLU A 13 5.84 23.74 6.44
C GLU A 13 7.19 23.02 6.37
N PHE A 14 8.29 23.79 6.24
CA PHE A 14 9.63 23.21 6.21
C PHE A 14 9.99 22.54 7.55
N VAL A 15 9.79 23.23 8.66
CA VAL A 15 10.07 22.71 10.00
C VAL A 15 9.24 21.46 10.27
N ARG A 16 7.96 21.48 9.97
CA ARG A 16 7.06 20.34 10.12
C ARG A 16 7.53 19.12 9.32
N LYS A 17 7.91 19.32 8.06
CA LYS A 17 8.43 18.24 7.19
C LYS A 17 9.74 17.66 7.70
N VAL A 18 10.67 18.51 8.16
CA VAL A 18 11.93 18.05 8.75
C VAL A 18 11.66 17.24 10.03
N PHE A 19 10.84 17.76 10.92
CA PHE A 19 10.47 17.06 12.16
C PHE A 19 9.81 15.70 11.86
N TYR A 20 8.86 15.67 10.93
CA TYR A 20 8.22 14.42 10.53
C TYR A 20 9.25 13.41 10.01
N LYS A 21 10.10 13.80 9.07
CA LYS A 21 11.09 12.93 8.44
C LYS A 21 12.09 12.37 9.45
N VAL A 22 12.59 13.20 10.33
CA VAL A 22 13.65 12.81 11.29
C VAL A 22 13.10 11.96 12.43
N PHE A 23 11.93 12.30 12.98
CA PHE A 23 11.41 11.66 14.19
C PHE A 23 10.27 10.71 13.93
N ARG A 24 9.22 11.16 13.27
CA ARG A 24 8.00 10.36 13.09
C ARG A 24 8.16 9.24 12.05
N GLU A 25 8.68 9.56 10.89
CA GLU A 25 8.90 8.56 9.83
C GLU A 25 9.90 7.50 10.29
N SER A 26 11.00 7.90 10.93
CA SER A 26 11.97 6.97 11.51
C SER A 26 11.34 6.05 12.57
N ALA A 27 10.54 6.60 13.48
CA ALA A 27 9.84 5.80 14.49
C ALA A 27 8.85 4.81 13.87
N ILE A 28 8.10 5.23 12.86
CA ILE A 28 7.21 4.33 12.11
C ILE A 28 8.03 3.17 11.50
N LYS A 29 9.08 3.49 10.73
CA LYS A 29 9.91 2.48 10.07
C LYS A 29 10.52 1.47 11.04
N SER A 30 11.01 1.94 12.19
CA SER A 30 11.60 1.05 13.21
C SER A 30 10.58 0.17 13.93
N SER A 31 9.30 0.48 13.86
CA SER A 31 8.22 -0.32 14.46
C SER A 31 7.64 -1.37 13.51
N LEU A 32 7.97 -1.32 12.21
CA LEU A 32 7.52 -2.30 11.22
C LEU A 32 8.17 -3.66 11.44
N GLY A 33 7.52 -4.73 10.99
CA GLY A 33 8.08 -6.08 10.99
C GLY A 33 9.38 -6.16 10.16
N SER A 34 9.42 -5.47 9.03
CA SER A 34 10.66 -5.21 8.28
C SER A 34 10.52 -3.94 7.43
N CYS A 35 11.65 -3.24 7.23
CA CYS A 35 11.70 -2.05 6.39
C CYS A 35 13.01 -2.00 5.61
N GLY A 36 12.92 -1.99 4.30
CA GLY A 36 14.03 -1.92 3.37
C GLY A 36 14.69 -0.55 3.29
N LYS A 37 15.61 -0.40 2.34
CA LYS A 37 16.32 0.85 2.07
C LYS A 37 15.46 1.80 1.23
N ASN A 38 15.72 3.12 1.34
CA ASN A 38 15.05 4.17 0.55
C ASN A 38 13.51 4.14 0.65
N VAL A 39 12.96 3.68 1.76
CA VAL A 39 11.52 3.71 2.01
C VAL A 39 11.13 5.12 2.42
N HIS A 40 10.05 5.63 1.84
CA HIS A 40 9.41 6.89 2.23
C HIS A 40 7.95 6.67 2.58
N ILE A 41 7.56 7.04 3.79
CA ILE A 41 6.17 7.03 4.25
C ILE A 41 5.76 8.47 4.53
N ALA A 42 4.88 9.01 3.72
CA ALA A 42 4.46 10.40 3.87
C ALA A 42 3.60 10.62 5.12
N GLU A 43 3.53 11.86 5.56
CA GLU A 43 2.82 12.27 6.77
C GLU A 43 1.31 11.97 6.77
N LYS A 44 0.73 11.97 7.97
CA LYS A 44 -0.71 11.71 8.22
C LYS A 44 -1.16 10.30 7.82
N SER A 45 -0.23 9.36 7.71
CA SER A 45 -0.59 7.95 7.54
C SER A 45 -0.99 7.35 8.89
N ASP A 46 -2.02 6.51 8.88
CA ASP A 46 -2.53 5.76 10.04
C ASP A 46 -2.16 4.28 9.84
N ILE A 47 -1.29 3.79 10.73
CA ILE A 47 -0.72 2.44 10.62
C ILE A 47 -1.01 1.70 11.92
N LYS A 48 -1.66 0.53 11.81
CA LYS A 48 -1.98 -0.36 12.93
C LYS A 48 -1.50 -1.77 12.64
N GLY A 49 -0.98 -2.44 13.68
CA GLY A 49 -0.40 -3.78 13.56
C GLY A 49 0.98 -3.75 12.89
N ASN A 50 1.77 -2.75 13.22
CA ASN A 50 3.06 -2.45 12.59
C ASN A 50 3.98 -3.67 12.44
N GLY A 51 4.01 -4.58 13.43
CA GLY A 51 4.83 -5.80 13.40
C GLY A 51 4.45 -6.77 12.25
N ASN A 52 3.24 -6.68 11.73
CA ASN A 52 2.76 -7.50 10.61
C ASN A 52 2.91 -6.80 9.25
N ILE A 53 3.63 -5.67 9.18
CA ILE A 53 3.85 -4.92 7.95
C ILE A 53 5.31 -5.03 7.54
N SER A 54 5.55 -5.51 6.32
CA SER A 54 6.87 -5.61 5.71
C SER A 54 6.94 -4.77 4.45
N ILE A 55 7.98 -3.94 4.33
CA ILE A 55 8.19 -3.05 3.19
C ILE A 55 9.59 -3.28 2.62
N GLY A 56 9.67 -3.55 1.33
CA GLY A 56 10.91 -3.74 0.58
C GLY A 56 11.65 -2.44 0.27
N ASP A 57 12.68 -2.54 -0.56
CA ASP A 57 13.54 -1.41 -0.95
C ASP A 57 12.85 -0.46 -1.94
N ASP A 58 13.21 0.82 -1.91
CA ASP A 58 12.78 1.84 -2.88
C ASP A 58 11.24 1.97 -2.99
N VAL A 59 10.55 1.98 -1.85
CA VAL A 59 9.10 2.12 -1.76
C VAL A 59 8.73 3.54 -1.32
N ALA A 60 7.80 4.16 -2.06
CA ALA A 60 7.24 5.47 -1.70
C ALA A 60 5.74 5.35 -1.42
N ILE A 61 5.31 5.69 -0.20
CA ILE A 61 3.91 5.70 0.24
C ILE A 61 3.44 7.13 0.41
N GLY A 62 2.41 7.51 -0.35
CA GLY A 62 1.79 8.83 -0.30
C GLY A 62 1.09 9.12 1.04
N SER A 63 0.78 10.38 1.26
CA SER A 63 0.17 10.85 2.51
C SER A 63 -1.23 10.27 2.77
N HIS A 64 -1.62 10.23 4.05
CA HIS A 64 -2.93 9.74 4.50
C HIS A 64 -3.17 8.27 4.11
N ALA A 65 -2.14 7.45 4.03
CA ALA A 65 -2.30 6.02 3.85
C ALA A 65 -2.89 5.41 5.14
N LEU A 66 -3.82 4.47 4.97
CA LEU A 66 -4.40 3.67 6.04
C LEU A 66 -3.95 2.23 5.83
N LEU A 67 -3.08 1.76 6.69
CA LEU A 67 -2.54 0.40 6.66
C LEU A 67 -2.91 -0.29 7.97
N TRP A 68 -4.01 -1.03 7.96
CA TRP A 68 -4.54 -1.68 9.15
C TRP A 68 -4.48 -3.19 9.01
N THR A 69 -3.74 -3.79 9.92
CA THR A 69 -3.65 -5.24 10.06
C THR A 69 -3.67 -5.62 11.52
N THR A 70 -4.18 -6.81 11.83
CA THR A 70 -4.23 -7.38 13.17
C THR A 70 -3.63 -8.79 13.19
N ARG A 71 -4.23 -9.74 12.49
CA ARG A 71 -3.86 -11.16 12.46
C ARG A 71 -3.13 -11.56 11.18
N ALA A 72 -3.39 -10.88 10.07
CA ALA A 72 -2.75 -11.12 8.78
C ALA A 72 -1.64 -10.08 8.50
N ASN A 73 -0.96 -10.19 7.37
CA ASN A 73 0.17 -9.35 7.01
C ASN A 73 -0.15 -8.36 5.87
N ILE A 74 0.59 -7.26 5.84
CA ILE A 74 0.71 -6.39 4.67
C ILE A 74 2.16 -6.50 4.19
N ILE A 75 2.35 -7.00 2.97
CA ILE A 75 3.67 -7.21 2.37
C ILE A 75 3.78 -6.34 1.12
N ILE A 76 4.64 -5.33 1.16
CA ILE A 76 4.95 -4.46 0.03
C ILE A 76 6.36 -4.77 -0.43
N LYS A 77 6.50 -5.29 -1.64
CA LYS A 77 7.81 -5.61 -2.23
C LYS A 77 8.55 -4.34 -2.67
N GLU A 78 9.68 -4.50 -3.32
CA GLU A 78 10.53 -3.40 -3.76
C GLU A 78 9.98 -2.63 -4.97
N LYS A 79 10.45 -1.39 -5.18
CA LYS A 79 10.16 -0.54 -6.35
C LYS A 79 8.66 -0.20 -6.50
N VAL A 80 7.95 0.01 -5.40
CA VAL A 80 6.52 0.32 -5.41
C VAL A 80 6.29 1.81 -5.19
N ILE A 81 5.42 2.39 -6.02
CA ILE A 81 5.01 3.80 -5.93
C ILE A 81 3.52 3.86 -5.57
N ILE A 82 3.21 4.50 -4.46
CA ILE A 82 1.84 4.58 -3.93
C ILE A 82 1.42 6.04 -3.82
N GLY A 83 0.33 6.39 -4.48
CA GLY A 83 -0.34 7.68 -4.36
C GLY A 83 -0.97 7.91 -2.97
N PRO A 84 -1.47 9.13 -2.70
CA PRO A 84 -2.08 9.45 -1.42
C PRO A 84 -3.37 8.68 -1.17
N ARG A 85 -3.69 8.48 0.13
CA ARG A 85 -4.93 7.83 0.59
C ARG A 85 -5.11 6.39 0.10
N LEU A 86 -4.03 5.61 0.06
CA LEU A 86 -4.17 4.16 -0.03
C LEU A 86 -4.85 3.64 1.23
N SER A 87 -5.82 2.73 1.10
CA SER A 87 -6.41 2.00 2.22
C SER A 87 -6.20 0.51 2.04
N ILE A 88 -5.56 -0.13 3.01
CA ILE A 88 -5.41 -1.59 3.11
C ILE A 88 -5.97 -2.03 4.45
N ILE A 89 -6.91 -2.97 4.42
CA ILE A 89 -7.47 -3.61 5.61
C ILE A 89 -7.44 -5.10 5.38
N THR A 90 -6.68 -5.82 6.21
CA THR A 90 -6.43 -7.25 6.03
C THR A 90 -7.47 -8.15 6.70
N GLY A 91 -8.43 -7.58 7.40
CA GLY A 91 -9.42 -8.34 8.16
C GLY A 91 -10.86 -7.85 8.01
N ASN A 92 -11.78 -8.73 8.32
CA ASN A 92 -13.21 -8.46 8.43
C ASN A 92 -13.72 -8.81 9.82
N HIS A 93 -14.89 -8.27 10.18
CA HIS A 93 -15.69 -8.87 11.22
C HIS A 93 -16.39 -10.13 10.68
N LYS A 94 -16.43 -11.19 11.47
CA LYS A 94 -17.24 -12.36 11.15
C LYS A 94 -18.72 -11.98 11.32
N PHE A 95 -19.51 -12.19 10.29
CA PHE A 95 -20.89 -11.65 10.21
C PHE A 95 -21.99 -12.72 10.12
N ASN A 96 -21.62 -14.01 10.11
CA ASN A 96 -22.52 -15.12 9.83
C ASN A 96 -22.66 -16.12 11.01
N VAL A 97 -22.47 -15.67 12.25
CA VAL A 97 -22.68 -16.49 13.43
C VAL A 97 -24.15 -16.48 13.85
N ILE A 98 -24.82 -17.63 13.74
CA ILE A 98 -26.24 -17.74 14.06
C ILE A 98 -26.46 -17.47 15.56
N GLY A 99 -27.42 -16.60 15.86
CA GLY A 99 -27.80 -16.27 17.24
C GLY A 99 -26.93 -15.21 17.91
N LYS A 100 -26.00 -14.59 17.21
CA LYS A 100 -25.16 -13.50 17.72
C LYS A 100 -25.27 -12.23 16.88
N TYR A 101 -25.18 -11.08 17.52
CA TYR A 101 -24.87 -9.83 16.82
C TYR A 101 -23.41 -9.84 16.37
N MET A 102 -23.12 -9.20 15.24
CA MET A 102 -21.73 -9.11 14.72
C MET A 102 -20.75 -8.48 15.72
N ALA A 103 -21.25 -7.56 16.55
CA ALA A 103 -20.44 -6.89 17.58
C ALA A 103 -20.06 -7.81 18.75
N ASP A 104 -20.78 -8.91 18.95
CA ASP A 104 -20.56 -9.86 20.05
C ASP A 104 -19.70 -11.06 19.61
N VAL A 105 -19.29 -11.10 18.35
CA VAL A 105 -18.41 -12.13 17.83
C VAL A 105 -16.97 -11.79 18.20
N THR A 106 -16.28 -12.72 18.87
CA THR A 106 -14.89 -12.52 19.31
C THR A 106 -13.88 -12.88 18.23
N ASP A 107 -12.63 -12.51 18.43
CA ASP A 107 -11.56 -12.84 17.47
C ASP A 107 -11.26 -14.34 17.41
N GLU A 108 -11.51 -15.10 18.49
CA GLU A 108 -11.36 -16.55 18.55
C GLU A 108 -12.41 -17.30 17.71
N GLU A 109 -13.53 -16.66 17.42
CA GLU A 109 -14.61 -17.22 16.60
C GLU A 109 -14.42 -16.95 15.10
N LYS A 110 -13.42 -16.16 14.75
CA LYS A 110 -13.07 -15.87 13.33
C LYS A 110 -12.44 -17.10 12.68
N ASP A 111 -12.78 -17.30 11.42
CA ASP A 111 -12.11 -18.25 10.56
C ASP A 111 -10.79 -17.66 10.01
N GLU A 112 -9.93 -18.50 9.46
CA GLU A 112 -8.70 -18.05 8.78
C GLU A 112 -9.00 -17.16 7.59
N GLU A 113 -10.15 -17.34 6.96
CA GLU A 113 -10.61 -16.53 5.81
C GLU A 113 -11.03 -15.11 6.21
N ASP A 114 -11.31 -14.84 7.49
CA ASP A 114 -11.73 -13.51 7.94
C ASP A 114 -10.58 -12.50 7.93
N ASP A 115 -9.34 -12.98 8.11
CA ASP A 115 -8.12 -12.16 8.06
C ASP A 115 -7.13 -12.79 7.07
N GLN A 116 -6.80 -12.10 5.98
CA GLN A 116 -5.93 -12.61 4.92
C GLN A 116 -4.90 -11.57 4.51
N ASP A 117 -3.69 -12.05 4.18
CA ASP A 117 -2.59 -11.20 3.75
C ASP A 117 -2.94 -10.36 2.52
N VAL A 118 -2.43 -9.14 2.49
CA VAL A 118 -2.39 -8.30 1.30
C VAL A 118 -0.95 -8.18 0.83
N ILE A 119 -0.71 -8.55 -0.43
CA ILE A 119 0.61 -8.53 -1.04
C ILE A 119 0.63 -7.55 -2.21
N ILE A 120 1.59 -6.64 -2.21
CA ILE A 120 1.88 -5.78 -3.34
C ILE A 120 3.26 -6.20 -3.87
N GLU A 121 3.26 -6.80 -5.06
CA GLU A 121 4.48 -7.27 -5.71
C GLU A 121 5.34 -6.09 -6.20
N LYS A 122 6.54 -6.37 -6.66
CA LYS A 122 7.48 -5.35 -7.14
C LYS A 122 6.98 -4.60 -8.38
N ASP A 123 7.54 -3.41 -8.58
CA ASP A 123 7.28 -2.55 -9.76
C ASP A 123 5.80 -2.20 -9.96
N VAL A 124 5.04 -2.02 -8.85
CA VAL A 124 3.63 -1.65 -8.87
C VAL A 124 3.47 -0.15 -8.68
N TRP A 125 2.57 0.44 -9.48
CA TRP A 125 2.10 1.82 -9.27
C TRP A 125 0.63 1.82 -8.84
N ILE A 126 0.36 2.40 -7.67
CA ILE A 126 -0.98 2.57 -7.11
C ILE A 126 -1.33 4.06 -7.14
N GLY A 127 -2.44 4.40 -7.79
CA GLY A 127 -2.98 5.74 -7.84
C GLY A 127 -3.56 6.22 -6.50
N ALA A 128 -4.07 7.44 -6.48
CA ALA A 128 -4.69 8.03 -5.28
C ALA A 128 -6.04 7.39 -4.93
N ASN A 129 -6.41 7.38 -3.63
CA ASN A 129 -7.70 6.88 -3.13
C ASN A 129 -8.01 5.42 -3.54
N VAL A 130 -7.02 4.56 -3.58
CA VAL A 130 -7.20 3.13 -3.87
C VAL A 130 -7.50 2.40 -2.56
N THR A 131 -8.42 1.42 -2.64
CA THR A 131 -8.70 0.49 -1.54
C THR A 131 -8.34 -0.93 -1.97
N ILE A 132 -7.60 -1.65 -1.14
CA ILE A 132 -7.24 -3.05 -1.36
C ILE A 132 -7.81 -3.86 -0.21
N LEU A 133 -8.66 -4.83 -0.53
CA LEU A 133 -9.30 -5.70 0.46
C LEU A 133 -8.39 -6.90 0.80
N LYS A 134 -8.71 -7.54 1.91
CA LYS A 134 -8.02 -8.74 2.40
C LYS A 134 -7.88 -9.83 1.31
N GLY A 135 -6.81 -10.58 1.37
CA GLY A 135 -6.54 -11.69 0.46
C GLY A 135 -6.13 -11.30 -0.96
N VAL A 136 -5.96 -10.00 -1.23
CA VAL A 136 -5.59 -9.51 -2.55
C VAL A 136 -4.08 -9.47 -2.74
N THR A 137 -3.61 -10.08 -3.81
CA THR A 137 -2.25 -9.89 -4.34
C THR A 137 -2.31 -8.96 -5.56
N VAL A 138 -1.64 -7.82 -5.45
CA VAL A 138 -1.37 -6.95 -6.60
C VAL A 138 -0.10 -7.45 -7.27
N ALA A 139 -0.25 -8.08 -8.41
CA ALA A 139 0.85 -8.74 -9.11
C ALA A 139 1.88 -7.74 -9.69
N GLU A 140 3.08 -8.24 -9.95
CA GLU A 140 4.22 -7.49 -10.48
C GLU A 140 3.86 -6.61 -11.68
N GLY A 141 4.41 -5.40 -11.71
CA GLY A 141 4.31 -4.48 -12.83
C GLY A 141 2.91 -3.87 -13.04
N CYS A 142 1.95 -4.10 -12.15
CA CYS A 142 0.60 -3.58 -12.27
C CYS A 142 0.50 -2.07 -12.08
N VAL A 143 -0.46 -1.48 -12.75
CA VAL A 143 -0.91 -0.10 -12.52
C VAL A 143 -2.35 -0.13 -11.99
N ILE A 144 -2.58 0.46 -10.82
CA ILE A 144 -3.89 0.57 -10.22
C ILE A 144 -4.33 2.03 -10.30
N GLY A 145 -5.35 2.30 -11.13
CA GLY A 145 -5.85 3.66 -11.34
C GLY A 145 -6.49 4.25 -10.08
N ALA A 146 -6.49 5.56 -9.98
CA ALA A 146 -7.05 6.28 -8.83
C ALA A 146 -8.53 5.90 -8.58
N GLY A 147 -8.93 5.83 -7.31
CA GLY A 147 -10.29 5.51 -6.89
C GLY A 147 -10.69 4.04 -7.05
N THR A 148 -9.77 3.15 -7.40
CA THR A 148 -10.06 1.73 -7.59
C THR A 148 -10.25 1.01 -6.25
N VAL A 149 -11.21 0.06 -6.20
CA VAL A 149 -11.37 -0.89 -5.10
C VAL A 149 -11.03 -2.30 -5.59
N LEU A 150 -9.87 -2.81 -5.19
CA LEU A 150 -9.46 -4.18 -5.53
C LEU A 150 -10.10 -5.18 -4.56
N THR A 151 -10.92 -6.05 -5.09
CA THR A 151 -11.61 -7.14 -4.37
C THR A 151 -11.09 -8.52 -4.76
N LYS A 152 -10.20 -8.61 -5.72
CA LYS A 152 -9.58 -9.83 -6.23
C LYS A 152 -8.15 -9.54 -6.68
N SER A 153 -7.29 -10.56 -6.59
CA SER A 153 -5.92 -10.49 -7.06
C SER A 153 -5.83 -10.15 -8.56
N THR A 154 -4.76 -9.45 -8.90
CA THR A 154 -4.50 -9.00 -10.29
C THR A 154 -3.62 -10.00 -11.04
N ARG A 155 -3.53 -9.84 -12.35
CA ARG A 155 -2.54 -10.53 -13.19
C ARG A 155 -1.37 -9.57 -13.48
N PRO A 156 -0.14 -10.08 -13.63
CA PRO A 156 1.03 -9.24 -13.87
C PRO A 156 0.86 -8.27 -15.04
N TYR A 157 1.48 -7.11 -14.93
CA TYR A 157 1.54 -6.04 -15.93
C TYR A 157 0.17 -5.54 -16.41
N GLY A 158 -0.89 -5.77 -15.64
CA GLY A 158 -2.23 -5.28 -15.95
C GLY A 158 -2.47 -3.86 -15.45
N ILE A 159 -3.36 -3.14 -16.14
CA ILE A 159 -3.91 -1.85 -15.71
C ILE A 159 -5.34 -2.07 -15.23
N TYR A 160 -5.60 -1.72 -13.95
CA TYR A 160 -6.87 -1.96 -13.28
C TYR A 160 -7.51 -0.65 -12.85
N VAL A 161 -8.83 -0.52 -13.07
CA VAL A 161 -9.61 0.66 -12.64
C VAL A 161 -11.01 0.25 -12.18
N GLY A 162 -11.64 1.13 -11.41
CA GLY A 162 -13.07 1.06 -11.07
C GLY A 162 -13.39 0.38 -9.74
N VAL A 163 -14.70 0.29 -9.44
CA VAL A 163 -15.30 -0.29 -8.23
C VAL A 163 -16.40 -1.26 -8.65
N PRO A 164 -16.17 -2.58 -8.51
CA PRO A 164 -14.91 -3.22 -8.19
C PRO A 164 -13.89 -3.10 -9.33
N GLY A 165 -12.60 -3.15 -8.98
CA GLY A 165 -11.49 -3.03 -9.93
C GLY A 165 -11.50 -4.10 -11.01
N ARG A 166 -11.37 -3.69 -12.27
CA ARG A 166 -11.33 -4.57 -13.44
C ARG A 166 -10.11 -4.23 -14.29
N ARG A 167 -9.51 -5.26 -14.90
CA ARG A 167 -8.47 -5.08 -15.89
C ARG A 167 -9.05 -4.42 -17.14
N VAL A 168 -8.50 -3.28 -17.50
CA VAL A 168 -8.93 -2.51 -18.68
C VAL A 168 -7.89 -2.52 -19.79
N SER A 169 -6.61 -2.74 -19.46
CA SER A 169 -5.51 -2.75 -20.42
C SER A 169 -4.31 -3.49 -19.85
N GLU A 170 -3.26 -3.53 -20.64
CA GLU A 170 -1.94 -4.01 -20.27
C GLU A 170 -0.94 -2.86 -20.30
N ARG A 171 0.08 -2.93 -19.43
CA ARG A 171 1.16 -1.93 -19.35
C ARG A 171 2.04 -1.98 -20.61
N PHE A 172 2.26 -3.17 -21.12
CA PHE A 172 3.09 -3.42 -22.30
C PHE A 172 2.34 -4.31 -23.30
N LYS A 173 2.62 -4.13 -24.57
CA LYS A 173 2.08 -4.98 -25.63
C LYS A 173 3.11 -6.05 -26.02
N ASN A 174 2.67 -7.30 -26.08
CA ASN A 174 3.43 -8.44 -26.63
C ASN A 174 4.96 -8.35 -26.44
N LYS A 175 5.68 -8.02 -27.54
CA LYS A 175 7.15 -7.96 -27.56
C LYS A 175 7.76 -6.94 -26.58
N GLU A 176 7.06 -5.84 -26.30
CA GLU A 176 7.55 -4.83 -25.33
C GLU A 176 7.69 -5.41 -23.93
N LEU A 177 6.84 -6.34 -23.54
CA LEU A 177 6.93 -7.01 -22.23
C LEU A 177 8.15 -7.95 -22.18
N GLU A 178 8.38 -8.71 -23.23
CA GLU A 178 9.57 -9.58 -23.33
C GLU A 178 10.85 -8.77 -23.28
N ASP A 179 10.93 -7.69 -24.07
CA ASP A 179 12.09 -6.79 -24.10
C ASP A 179 12.31 -6.14 -22.72
N HIS A 180 11.24 -5.68 -22.05
CA HIS A 180 11.29 -5.11 -20.71
C HIS A 180 11.88 -6.11 -19.70
N ILE A 181 11.36 -7.34 -19.66
CA ILE A 181 11.82 -8.39 -18.74
C ILE A 181 13.30 -8.73 -19.00
N ASN A 182 13.69 -8.92 -20.26
CA ASN A 182 15.04 -9.25 -20.65
C ASN A 182 16.05 -8.16 -20.21
N ILE A 183 15.72 -6.88 -20.45
CA ILE A 183 16.56 -5.74 -20.04
C ILE A 183 16.70 -5.68 -18.51
N LEU A 184 15.64 -5.93 -17.75
CA LEU A 184 15.69 -5.95 -16.28
C LEU A 184 16.56 -7.10 -15.76
N GLN A 185 16.46 -8.29 -16.37
CA GLN A 185 17.27 -9.45 -16.00
C GLN A 185 18.77 -9.22 -16.28
N GLU A 186 19.09 -8.56 -17.37
CA GLU A 186 20.49 -8.17 -17.66
C GLU A 186 21.03 -7.20 -16.62
N LYS A 187 20.25 -6.18 -16.23
CA LYS A 187 20.65 -5.19 -15.21
C LYS A 187 20.81 -5.78 -13.81
N SER A 188 20.11 -6.86 -13.48
CA SER A 188 20.20 -7.52 -12.16
C SER A 188 21.44 -8.39 -11.97
N LYS A 189 22.25 -8.61 -13.03
CA LYS A 189 23.48 -9.41 -12.99
C LYS A 189 24.72 -8.57 -12.63
N TRP A 190 24.59 -7.25 -12.50
CA TRP A 190 25.65 -6.28 -12.16
C TRP A 190 25.38 -5.60 -10.81
#